data_689a8e77afd1d877f03de2ab7fa94352
#
_entry.id   689a8e77afd1d877f03de2ab7fa94352
#
_cell.length_a   1.000
_cell.length_b   1.000
_cell.length_c   1.000
_cell.angle_alpha   90.00
_cell.angle_beta   90.00
_cell.angle_gamma   90.00
#
_symmetry.space_group_name_H-M   'P 1'
#
loop_
_entity.id
_entity.type
_entity.pdbx_description
1 polymer ?
#
loop_
_entity_poly.entity_id
_entity_poly.type
_entity_poly.pdbx_seq_one_letter_code
_entity_poly.pdbx_strand_id
1 'polypeptide(L)' 'MTDCTDPDAIAMGVALAEAAKAGEAGDIPIGAIVMDPQGVIIAVAGNKREVSGDPTAHAELLAIRAAARRL' A
#
# COMPACT_ATOMS: atom_id res chain seq x y z
N MET A 1 -9.38 -21.43 6.08
CA MET A 1 -10.06 -20.13 6.20
C MET A 1 -9.17 -19.17 6.97
N THR A 2 -9.01 -17.96 6.45
CA THR A 2 -8.15 -16.96 7.10
C THR A 2 -8.89 -16.33 8.28
N ASP A 3 -8.22 -16.31 9.45
CA ASP A 3 -8.75 -15.64 10.64
C ASP A 3 -8.70 -14.12 10.39
N CYS A 4 -9.76 -13.38 10.76
CA CYS A 4 -9.82 -11.92 10.61
C CYS A 4 -8.77 -11.21 11.50
N THR A 5 -8.16 -11.92 12.46
CA THR A 5 -7.07 -11.38 13.29
C THR A 5 -5.68 -11.71 12.75
N ASP A 6 -5.59 -12.48 11.65
CA ASP A 6 -4.31 -12.80 11.01
C ASP A 6 -3.68 -11.52 10.46
N PRO A 7 -2.45 -11.15 10.89
CA PRO A 7 -1.79 -9.93 10.42
C PRO A 7 -1.65 -9.86 8.90
N ASP A 8 -1.40 -10.98 8.24
CA ASP A 8 -1.25 -11.01 6.78
C ASP A 8 -2.59 -10.73 6.08
N ALA A 9 -3.68 -11.27 6.59
CA ALA A 9 -5.01 -11.01 6.05
C ALA A 9 -5.42 -9.55 6.24
N ILE A 10 -5.14 -8.98 7.41
CA ILE A 10 -5.41 -7.57 7.71
C ILE A 10 -4.58 -6.69 6.78
N ALA A 11 -3.29 -6.99 6.62
CA ALA A 11 -2.39 -6.25 5.74
C ALA A 11 -2.87 -6.28 4.29
N MET A 12 -3.27 -7.45 3.80
CA MET A 12 -3.79 -7.59 2.44
C MET A 12 -5.08 -6.77 2.26
N GLY A 13 -5.95 -6.75 3.27
CA GLY A 13 -7.16 -5.93 3.25
C GLY A 13 -6.84 -4.44 3.12
N VAL A 14 -5.83 -3.96 3.85
CA VAL A 14 -5.37 -2.58 3.76
C VAL A 14 -4.80 -2.26 2.38
N ALA A 15 -3.98 -3.16 1.83
CA ALA A 15 -3.42 -2.98 0.49
C ALA A 15 -4.52 -2.94 -0.57
N LEU A 16 -5.53 -3.81 -0.46
CA LEU A 16 -6.66 -3.83 -1.40
C LEU A 16 -7.49 -2.55 -1.31
N ALA A 17 -7.67 -1.99 -0.10
CA ALA A 17 -8.38 -0.73 0.08
C ALA A 17 -7.62 0.42 -0.58
N GLU A 18 -6.29 0.44 -0.48
CA GLU A 18 -5.47 1.44 -1.16
C GLU A 18 -5.51 1.28 -2.68
N ALA A 19 -5.57 0.02 -3.16
CA ALA A 19 -5.74 -0.26 -4.59
C ALA A 19 -7.07 0.32 -5.11
N ALA A 20 -8.14 0.14 -4.35
CA ALA A 20 -9.46 0.67 -4.71
C ALA A 20 -9.44 2.20 -4.77
N LYS A 21 -8.79 2.86 -3.81
CA LYS A 21 -8.65 4.32 -3.82
C LYS A 21 -7.87 4.81 -5.03
N ALA A 22 -6.79 4.10 -5.40
CA ALA A 22 -6.01 4.44 -6.58
C ALA A 22 -6.87 4.35 -7.84
N GLY A 23 -7.64 3.27 -7.98
CA GLY A 23 -8.56 3.09 -9.10
C GLY A 23 -9.61 4.17 -9.18
N GLU A 24 -10.20 4.56 -8.05
CA GLU A 24 -11.18 5.65 -7.96
C GLU A 24 -10.59 7.00 -8.37
N ALA A 25 -9.31 7.20 -8.09
CA ALA A 25 -8.59 8.43 -8.45
C ALA A 25 -8.13 8.44 -9.92
N GLY A 26 -8.45 7.42 -10.69
CA GLY A 26 -8.07 7.33 -12.10
C GLY A 26 -6.71 6.71 -12.34
N ASP A 27 -6.15 6.07 -11.34
CA ASP A 27 -4.87 5.37 -11.47
C ASP A 27 -5.07 3.85 -11.57
N ILE A 28 -3.98 3.12 -11.80
CA ILE A 28 -4.01 1.67 -11.80
C ILE A 28 -4.30 1.19 -10.36
N PRO A 29 -5.27 0.26 -10.16
CA PRO A 29 -5.69 -0.14 -8.81
C PRO A 29 -4.69 -1.10 -8.16
N ILE A 30 -3.54 -0.56 -7.76
CA ILE A 30 -2.49 -1.30 -7.06
C ILE A 30 -2.24 -0.62 -5.72
N GLY A 31 -2.21 -1.40 -4.65
CA GLY A 31 -1.87 -0.94 -3.31
C GLY A 31 -0.71 -1.74 -2.75
N ALA A 32 0.04 -1.15 -1.83
CA ALA A 32 1.16 -1.79 -1.17
C ALA A 32 1.26 -1.35 0.29
N ILE A 33 1.78 -2.24 1.12
CA ILE A 33 2.06 -1.93 2.53
C ILE A 33 3.47 -2.39 2.88
N VAL A 34 4.04 -1.78 3.92
CA VAL A 34 5.27 -2.25 4.54
C VAL A 34 4.96 -2.53 6.00
N MET A 35 5.33 -3.71 6.47
CA MET A 35 5.14 -4.13 7.87
C MET A 35 6.50 -4.38 8.52
N ASP A 36 6.56 -4.17 9.85
CA ASP A 36 7.72 -4.58 10.62
C ASP A 36 7.63 -6.09 10.97
N PRO A 37 8.70 -6.68 11.54
CA PRO A 37 8.68 -8.11 11.89
C PRO A 37 7.63 -8.48 12.92
N GLN A 38 7.08 -7.54 13.68
CA GLN A 38 6.03 -7.77 14.66
C GLN A 38 4.63 -7.68 14.06
N GLY A 39 4.53 -7.44 12.74
CA GLY A 39 3.26 -7.35 12.05
C GLY A 39 2.59 -5.98 12.12
N VAL A 40 3.31 -4.94 12.53
CA VAL A 40 2.79 -3.57 12.56
C VAL A 40 2.97 -2.93 11.19
N ILE A 41 1.90 -2.36 10.64
CA ILE A 41 1.95 -1.65 9.37
C ILE A 41 2.61 -0.30 9.60
N ILE A 42 3.73 -0.05 8.92
CA ILE A 42 4.48 1.21 9.06
C ILE A 42 4.33 2.13 7.86
N ALA A 43 3.87 1.62 6.74
CA ALA A 43 3.59 2.45 5.57
C ALA A 43 2.55 1.80 4.67
N VAL A 44 1.74 2.64 4.03
CA VAL A 44 0.69 2.24 3.10
C VAL A 44 0.73 3.20 1.91
N ALA A 45 0.56 2.69 0.70
CA ALA A 45 0.49 3.54 -0.49
C ALA A 45 -0.35 2.89 -1.59
N GLY A 46 -1.02 3.73 -2.38
CA GLY A 46 -1.65 3.34 -3.63
C GLY A 46 -0.86 3.90 -4.80
N ASN A 47 -1.05 3.33 -5.98
CA ASN A 47 -0.39 3.77 -7.20
C ASN A 47 -0.79 5.21 -7.51
N LYS A 48 0.20 6.07 -7.85
CA LYS A 48 -0.03 7.48 -8.19
C LYS A 48 0.65 7.89 -9.49
N ARG A 49 0.98 6.91 -10.31
CA ARG A 49 1.69 7.14 -11.56
C ARG A 49 0.94 8.09 -12.49
N GLU A 50 -0.35 7.82 -12.72
CA GLU A 50 -1.16 8.65 -13.61
C GLU A 50 -1.59 9.97 -12.94
N VAL A 51 -1.98 9.89 -11.66
CA VAL A 51 -2.47 11.05 -10.91
C VAL A 51 -1.38 12.09 -10.72
N SER A 52 -0.14 11.66 -10.41
CA SER A 52 0.97 12.58 -10.16
C SER A 52 1.77 12.92 -11.43
N GLY A 53 1.56 12.18 -12.51
CA GLY A 53 2.38 12.32 -13.72
C GLY A 53 3.81 11.83 -13.54
N ASP A 54 4.09 11.11 -12.46
CA ASP A 54 5.43 10.59 -12.14
C ASP A 54 5.46 9.10 -12.49
N PRO A 55 6.24 8.67 -13.49
CA PRO A 55 6.27 7.26 -13.88
C PRO A 55 6.87 6.34 -12.80
N THR A 56 7.51 6.90 -11.76
CA THR A 56 8.04 6.13 -10.64
C THR A 56 7.08 6.04 -9.46
N ALA A 57 5.91 6.66 -9.54
CA ALA A 57 4.94 6.69 -8.43
C ALA A 57 4.13 5.39 -8.35
N HIS A 58 4.83 4.25 -8.34
CA HIS A 58 4.27 2.94 -8.10
C HIS A 58 4.03 2.71 -6.61
N ALA A 59 2.98 1.99 -6.27
CA ALA A 59 2.57 1.76 -4.88
C ALA A 59 3.71 1.21 -4.02
N GLU A 60 4.44 0.22 -4.51
CA GLU A 60 5.54 -0.40 -3.76
C GLU A 60 6.68 0.58 -3.49
N LEU A 61 7.02 1.43 -4.45
CA LEU A 61 8.06 2.44 -4.27
C LEU A 61 7.63 3.51 -3.28
N LEU A 62 6.37 3.96 -3.38
CA LEU A 62 5.82 4.95 -2.47
C LEU A 62 5.77 4.42 -1.03
N ALA A 63 5.38 3.16 -0.86
CA ALA A 63 5.33 2.52 0.46
C ALA A 63 6.74 2.40 1.06
N ILE A 64 7.73 1.98 0.27
CA ILE A 64 9.12 1.86 0.73
C ILE A 64 9.67 3.22 1.12
N ARG A 65 9.44 4.27 0.33
CA ARG A 65 9.88 5.63 0.65
C ARG A 65 9.25 6.13 1.94
N ALA A 66 7.94 5.88 2.12
CA ALA A 66 7.24 6.28 3.34
C ALA A 66 7.77 5.53 4.56
N ALA A 67 8.04 4.23 4.43
CA ALA A 67 8.61 3.42 5.50
C ALA A 67 10.02 3.93 5.87
N ALA A 68 10.84 4.25 4.88
CA ALA A 68 12.20 4.75 5.09
C ALA A 68 12.20 6.06 5.90
N ARG A 69 11.20 6.92 5.67
CA ARG A 69 11.07 8.17 6.42
C ARG A 69 10.68 7.93 7.88
N ARG A 70 10.08 6.79 8.21
CA ARG A 70 9.64 6.46 9.57
C ARG A 70 10.68 5.69 10.37
N LEU A 71 11.67 5.15 9.71
CA LEU A 71 12.76 4.38 10.35
C LEU A 71 14.01 5.28 10.61
#